data_78c43f6d583f89e7b39bb181804d57a9
#
_entry.id   78c43f6d583f89e7b39bb181804d57a9
#
_cell.length_a   1.000
_cell.length_b   1.000
_cell.length_c   1.000
_cell.angle_alpha   90.00
_cell.angle_beta   90.00
_cell.angle_gamma   90.00
#
_symmetry.space_group_name_H-M   'P 1'
#
loop_
_entity.id
_entity.type
_entity.pdbx_description
1 polymer ?
#
loop_
_entity_poly.entity_id
_entity_poly.type
_entity_poly.pdbx_seq_one_letter_code
_entity_poly.pdbx_strand_id
1 'polypeptide(L)'
;MEFRPQGVCSRLIHVDVDNDGLIHNVQFVGGCSGNAQGISRLIEGMDINDAISRMEGIHCGYKSTSCPDQLAQALKFMKSQMN
;
A
#
# COMPACT_ATOMS: atom_id res chain seq x y z
N MET A 1 -9.40 -3.81 -4.72
CA MET A 1 -8.43 -4.03 -5.79
C MET A 1 -7.24 -4.82 -5.26
N GLU A 2 -6.67 -5.66 -6.08
CA GLU A 2 -5.53 -6.47 -5.70
C GLU A 2 -4.33 -6.10 -6.55
N PHE A 3 -3.17 -6.05 -5.93
CA PHE A 3 -1.92 -5.62 -6.56
C PHE A 3 -0.82 -6.62 -6.22
N ARG A 4 -0.02 -7.01 -7.20
CA ARG A 4 1.10 -7.91 -6.99
C ARG A 4 2.38 -7.10 -6.82
N PRO A 5 2.89 -6.97 -5.58
CA PRO A 5 4.10 -6.19 -5.35
C PRO A 5 5.33 -6.92 -5.88
N GLN A 6 6.41 -6.17 -6.12
CA GLN A 6 7.66 -6.71 -6.58
C GLN A 6 8.79 -6.30 -5.65
N GLY A 7 9.78 -7.18 -5.49
CA GLY A 7 10.94 -6.88 -4.68
C GLY A 7 10.70 -6.91 -3.18
N VAL A 8 9.57 -7.46 -2.74
CA VAL A 8 9.20 -7.53 -1.32
C VAL A 8 8.68 -8.92 -0.98
N CYS A 9 8.53 -9.19 0.32
CA CYS A 9 8.13 -10.53 0.77
C CYS A 9 6.62 -10.79 0.63
N SER A 10 5.80 -9.77 0.55
CA SER A 10 4.36 -9.94 0.33
C SER A 10 4.09 -10.41 -1.09
N ARG A 11 3.11 -11.31 -1.26
CA ARG A 11 2.75 -11.84 -2.57
C ARG A 11 1.60 -11.08 -3.22
N LEU A 12 0.76 -10.46 -2.41
CA LEU A 12 -0.42 -9.76 -2.88
C LEU A 12 -0.77 -8.66 -1.90
N ILE A 13 -1.20 -7.53 -2.41
CA ILE A 13 -1.73 -6.44 -1.60
C ILE A 13 -3.17 -6.20 -2.03
N HIS A 14 -4.09 -6.27 -1.07
CA HIS A 14 -5.48 -5.91 -1.30
C HIS A 14 -5.73 -4.53 -0.68
N VAL A 15 -6.35 -3.64 -1.41
CA VAL A 15 -6.70 -2.31 -0.92
C VAL A 15 -7.96 -1.80 -1.64
N ASP A 16 -8.86 -1.18 -0.89
CA ASP A 16 -10.03 -0.53 -1.43
C ASP A 16 -9.96 0.96 -1.16
N VAL A 17 -10.48 1.75 -2.09
CA VAL A 17 -10.57 3.20 -1.94
C VAL A 17 -12.01 3.60 -2.25
N ASP A 18 -12.62 4.35 -1.35
CA ASP A 18 -14.02 4.78 -1.55
C ASP A 18 -14.12 6.00 -2.46
N ASN A 19 -15.34 6.47 -2.69
CA ASN A 19 -15.59 7.59 -3.60
C ASN A 19 -15.01 8.91 -3.10
N ASP A 20 -14.72 9.00 -1.80
CA ASP A 20 -14.12 10.19 -1.20
C ASP A 20 -12.60 10.14 -1.23
N GLY A 21 -12.02 9.07 -1.77
CA GLY A 21 -10.57 8.90 -1.83
C GLY A 21 -9.97 8.40 -0.53
N LEU A 22 -10.76 7.76 0.32
CA LEU A 22 -10.29 7.23 1.60
C LEU A 22 -10.03 5.73 1.49
N ILE A 23 -8.96 5.29 2.13
CA ILE A 23 -8.45 3.92 2.04
C ILE A 23 -9.17 3.01 3.02
N HIS A 24 -9.52 1.80 2.57
CA HIS A 24 -10.18 0.80 3.40
C HIS A 24 -9.68 -0.60 3.08
N ASN A 25 -9.74 -1.48 4.09
CA ASN A 25 -9.55 -2.92 3.93
C ASN A 25 -8.20 -3.30 3.35
N VAL A 26 -7.13 -2.67 3.82
CA VAL A 26 -5.78 -3.00 3.35
C VAL A 26 -5.35 -4.33 3.94
N GLN A 27 -4.86 -5.24 3.09
CA GLN A 27 -4.32 -6.53 3.50
C GLN A 27 -3.07 -6.85 2.69
N PHE A 28 -2.03 -7.30 3.39
CA PHE A 28 -0.83 -7.83 2.76
C PHE A 28 -0.87 -9.35 2.90
N VAL A 29 -0.91 -10.04 1.79
CA VAL A 29 -0.98 -11.50 1.78
C VAL A 29 0.43 -12.06 1.66
N GLY A 30 0.81 -12.89 2.63
CA GLY A 30 2.16 -13.45 2.70
C GLY A 30 3.15 -12.42 3.23
N GLY A 31 4.37 -12.85 3.51
CA GLY A 31 5.44 -11.97 3.93
C GLY A 31 5.41 -11.56 5.39
N CYS A 32 6.05 -10.45 5.71
CA CYS A 32 6.24 -9.96 7.07
C CYS A 32 4.94 -9.45 7.67
N SER A 33 4.43 -10.14 8.67
CA SER A 33 3.10 -9.87 9.18
C SER A 33 3.01 -8.64 10.08
N GLY A 34 4.01 -8.43 10.94
CA GLY A 34 3.92 -7.37 11.97
C GLY A 34 3.84 -5.97 11.39
N ASN A 35 4.83 -5.60 10.58
CA ASN A 35 4.88 -4.27 9.99
C ASN A 35 3.73 -4.04 9.01
N ALA A 36 3.40 -5.05 8.21
CA ALA A 36 2.33 -4.93 7.23
C ALA A 36 0.97 -4.72 7.91
N GLN A 37 0.71 -5.45 9.00
CA GLN A 37 -0.52 -5.28 9.75
C GLN A 37 -0.61 -3.90 10.38
N GLY A 38 0.50 -3.41 10.94
CA GLY A 38 0.54 -2.07 11.53
C GLY A 38 0.22 -1.00 10.50
N ILE A 39 0.84 -1.08 9.33
CA ILE A 39 0.59 -0.14 8.24
C ILE A 39 -0.86 -0.18 7.82
N SER A 40 -1.42 -1.39 7.66
CA SER A 40 -2.80 -1.56 7.24
C SER A 40 -3.78 -0.85 8.18
N ARG A 41 -3.52 -0.91 9.47
CA ARG A 41 -4.39 -0.27 10.47
C ARG A 41 -4.17 1.23 10.53
N LEU A 42 -2.92 1.68 10.37
CA LEU A 42 -2.62 3.11 10.45
C LEU A 42 -3.21 3.90 9.30
N ILE A 43 -3.29 3.31 8.12
CA ILE A 43 -3.79 4.02 6.94
C ILE A 43 -5.28 3.80 6.69
N GLU A 44 -5.95 2.98 7.50
CA GLU A 44 -7.39 2.78 7.36
C GLU A 44 -8.11 4.14 7.50
N GLY A 45 -8.91 4.52 6.52
CA GLY A 45 -9.61 5.79 6.50
C GLY A 45 -8.76 6.99 6.10
N MET A 46 -7.48 6.77 5.77
CA MET A 46 -6.59 7.86 5.36
C MET A 46 -6.85 8.26 3.92
N ASP A 47 -6.66 9.54 3.63
CA ASP A 47 -6.73 10.04 2.25
C ASP A 47 -5.63 9.40 1.40
N ILE A 48 -5.98 9.00 0.17
CA ILE A 48 -5.07 8.30 -0.72
C ILE A 48 -3.79 9.10 -1.00
N ASN A 49 -3.90 10.42 -1.15
CA ASN A 49 -2.74 11.27 -1.42
C ASN A 49 -1.80 11.34 -0.21
N ASP A 50 -2.36 11.42 0.98
CA ASP A 50 -1.56 11.42 2.22
C ASP A 50 -0.81 10.09 2.37
N ALA A 51 -1.49 8.99 2.13
CA ALA A 51 -0.88 7.67 2.24
C ALA A 51 0.27 7.51 1.24
N ILE A 52 0.07 7.91 0.00
CA ILE A 52 1.11 7.85 -1.02
C ILE A 52 2.33 8.66 -0.57
N SER A 53 2.13 9.90 -0.15
CA SER A 53 3.24 10.78 0.21
C SER A 53 4.04 10.26 1.41
N ARG A 54 3.38 9.53 2.31
CA ARG A 54 4.04 9.01 3.52
C ARG A 54 4.80 7.70 3.27
N MET A 55 4.37 6.93 2.28
CA MET A 55 4.93 5.58 2.06
C MET A 55 5.82 5.48 0.83
N GLU A 56 5.67 6.40 -0.12
CA GLU A 56 6.44 6.38 -1.36
C GLU A 56 7.93 6.57 -1.07
N GLY A 57 8.75 5.72 -1.70
CA GLY A 57 10.19 5.86 -1.59
C GLY A 57 10.82 5.21 -0.37
N ILE A 58 10.03 4.55 0.47
CA ILE A 58 10.59 3.82 1.61
C ILE A 58 11.27 2.55 1.10
N HIS A 59 12.53 2.36 1.49
CA HIS A 59 13.30 1.19 1.08
C HIS A 59 13.50 0.25 2.26
N CYS A 60 13.56 -1.04 1.98
CA CYS A 60 13.82 -2.05 2.99
C CYS A 60 15.27 -2.53 2.86
N GLY A 61 16.15 -2.04 3.73
CA GLY A 61 17.56 -2.40 3.70
C GLY A 61 18.21 -2.04 2.36
N TYR A 62 18.77 -3.03 1.68
CA TYR A 62 19.41 -2.84 0.38
C TYR A 62 18.44 -2.85 -0.80
N LYS A 63 17.19 -3.15 -0.54
CA LYS A 63 16.20 -3.22 -1.62
C LYS A 63 15.82 -1.83 -2.07
N SER A 64 15.49 -1.68 -3.34
CA SER A 64 15.03 -0.41 -3.91
C SER A 64 13.59 -0.08 -3.54
N THR A 65 12.90 -0.98 -2.85
CA THR A 65 11.48 -0.83 -2.51
C THR A 65 11.17 -1.50 -1.16
N SER A 66 9.94 -1.41 -0.73
CA SER A 66 9.46 -2.02 0.51
C SER A 66 7.96 -2.28 0.37
N CYS A 67 7.36 -3.01 1.34
CA CYS A 67 5.92 -3.20 1.33
C CYS A 67 5.15 -1.87 1.35
N PRO A 68 5.50 -0.89 2.21
CA PRO A 68 4.85 0.43 2.13
C PRO A 68 5.02 1.11 0.78
N ASP A 69 6.21 1.07 0.20
CA ASP A 69 6.45 1.67 -1.10
C ASP A 69 5.62 0.99 -2.19
N GLN A 70 5.53 -0.35 -2.16
CA GLN A 70 4.72 -1.08 -3.13
C GLN A 70 3.23 -0.78 -2.97
N LEU A 71 2.77 -0.59 -1.75
CA LEU A 71 1.39 -0.14 -1.52
C LEU A 71 1.19 1.26 -2.09
N ALA A 72 2.15 2.16 -1.93
CA ALA A 72 2.07 3.50 -2.52
C ALA A 72 1.98 3.41 -4.05
N GLN A 73 2.73 2.49 -4.68
CA GLN A 73 2.64 2.27 -6.13
C GLN A 73 1.24 1.77 -6.52
N ALA A 74 0.67 0.86 -5.75
CA ALA A 74 -0.68 0.36 -5.99
C ALA A 74 -1.70 1.50 -5.89
N LEU A 75 -1.57 2.36 -4.88
CA LEU A 75 -2.47 3.50 -4.69
C LEU A 75 -2.33 4.50 -5.83
N LYS A 76 -1.12 4.74 -6.32
CA LYS A 76 -0.92 5.60 -7.49
C LYS A 76 -1.62 5.05 -8.71
N PHE A 77 -1.54 3.74 -8.92
CA PHE A 77 -2.23 3.09 -10.03
C PHE A 77 -3.74 3.27 -9.91
N MET A 78 -4.30 3.02 -8.71
CA MET A 78 -5.73 3.20 -8.46
C MET A 78 -6.15 4.63 -8.71
N LYS A 79 -5.35 5.60 -8.24
CA LYS A 79 -5.65 7.01 -8.41
C LYS A 79 -5.71 7.39 -9.90
N SER A 80 -4.86 6.79 -10.72
CA SER A 80 -4.87 7.05 -12.17
C SER A 80 -6.13 6.54 -12.84
N GLN A 81 -6.84 5.60 -12.22
CA GLN A 81 -8.10 5.04 -12.74
C GLN A 81 -9.33 5.76 -12.20
N MET A 82 -9.14 6.66 -11.22
CA MET A 82 -10.22 7.37 -10.56
C MET A 82 -10.43 8.73 -11.20
N ASN A 83 -11.04 8.93 -12.16
CA ASN A 83 -11.27 10.25 -12.71
C ASN A 83 -12.64 10.80 -12.41
#